data_5678f570e9f2507a06788f9df61ae196
#
_entry.id   5678f570e9f2507a06788f9df61ae196
#
_cell.length_a   1.000
_cell.length_b   1.000
_cell.length_c   1.000
_cell.angle_alpha   90.00
_cell.angle_beta   90.00
_cell.angle_gamma   90.00
#
_symmetry.space_group_name_H-M   'P 1'
#
loop_
_entity.id
_entity.type
_entity.pdbx_description
1 polymer ?
#
loop_
_entity_poly.entity_id
_entity_poly.type
_entity_poly.pdbx_seq_one_letter_code
_entity_poly.pdbx_strand_id
1 'polypeptide(L)'
;MRLNLYLRNGKVIIPTLGAVHQRLYRDIEPVAVADVSDAEGIRRALYATIARGNPPTPYYKQGIYPQPVVVKYAGVKSWSAFARGTSTWDIKERDANYRIVGRSLGRDGWVEDPNKTIDFPPGTSVDVVIDRMIAILQDATRRPQGD
;
A
#
# COMPACT_ATOMS: atom_id res chain seq x y z
N MET A 1 -8.55 2.75 10.18
CA MET A 1 -8.45 2.21 8.82
C MET A 1 -7.00 2.32 8.35
N ARG A 2 -6.54 1.31 7.67
CA ARG A 2 -5.18 1.29 7.10
C ARG A 2 -5.19 0.58 5.76
N LEU A 3 -4.46 1.12 4.79
CA LEU A 3 -4.27 0.53 3.46
C LEU A 3 -2.78 0.48 3.14
N ASN A 4 -2.37 -0.56 2.42
CA ASN A 4 -1.05 -0.62 1.79
C ASN A 4 -1.19 -0.50 0.29
N LEU A 5 -0.27 0.22 -0.34
CA LEU A 5 -0.20 0.36 -1.79
C LEU A 5 1.23 0.08 -2.25
N TYR A 6 1.34 -0.59 -3.38
CA TYR A 6 2.62 -0.90 -3.99
C TYR A 6 2.63 -0.42 -5.44
N LEU A 7 3.75 0.14 -5.86
CA LEU A 7 3.97 0.56 -7.26
C LEU A 7 5.19 -0.18 -7.80
N ARG A 8 4.95 -0.94 -8.87
CA ARG A 8 6.01 -1.71 -9.53
C ARG A 8 5.74 -1.77 -11.03
N ASN A 9 6.73 -1.39 -11.84
CA ASN A 9 6.67 -1.46 -13.30
C ASN A 9 5.38 -0.85 -13.87
N GLY A 10 4.98 0.31 -13.37
CA GLY A 10 3.79 1.01 -13.84
C GLY A 10 2.47 0.39 -13.37
N LYS A 11 2.50 -0.59 -12.49
CA LYS A 11 1.30 -1.21 -11.92
C LYS A 11 1.16 -0.83 -10.46
N VAL A 12 -0.06 -0.49 -10.06
CA VAL A 12 -0.43 -0.23 -8.67
C VAL A 12 -1.12 -1.47 -8.14
N ILE A 13 -0.61 -2.00 -7.04
CA ILE A 13 -1.12 -3.21 -6.39
C ILE A 13 -1.70 -2.81 -5.05
N ILE A 14 -2.98 -3.08 -4.85
CA ILE A 14 -3.72 -2.69 -3.65
C ILE A 14 -4.35 -3.93 -3.04
N PRO A 15 -3.69 -4.54 -2.03
CA PRO A 15 -4.26 -5.68 -1.33
C PRO A 15 -5.32 -5.23 -0.33
N THR A 16 -6.16 -6.17 0.09
CA THR A 16 -6.92 -6.01 1.33
C THR A 16 -5.93 -6.18 2.48
N LEU A 17 -6.01 -5.32 3.48
CA LEU A 17 -5.12 -5.39 4.62
C LEU A 17 -5.87 -5.98 5.81
N GLY A 18 -5.58 -7.24 6.14
CA GLY A 18 -6.21 -7.95 7.24
C GLY A 18 -5.60 -7.56 8.58
N ALA A 19 -6.45 -7.39 9.58
CA ALA A 19 -6.03 -7.11 10.95
C ALA A 19 -5.77 -8.43 11.68
N VAL A 20 -4.51 -8.73 11.96
CA VAL A 20 -4.11 -9.97 12.64
C VAL A 20 -4.15 -9.77 14.15
N HIS A 21 -3.70 -8.61 14.60
CA HIS A 21 -3.62 -8.22 16.00
C HIS A 21 -3.66 -6.70 16.09
N GLN A 22 -3.70 -6.11 17.29
CA GLN A 22 -3.87 -4.67 17.52
C GLN A 22 -3.01 -3.75 16.64
N ARG A 23 -1.81 -4.15 16.28
CA ARG A 23 -0.90 -3.35 15.45
C ARG A 23 -0.24 -4.17 14.35
N LEU A 24 -0.71 -5.40 14.15
CA LEU A 24 -0.17 -6.28 13.15
C LEU A 24 -1.18 -6.49 12.04
N TYR A 25 -0.75 -6.23 10.82
CA TYR A 25 -1.57 -6.37 9.62
C TYR A 25 -0.84 -7.25 8.63
N ARG A 26 -1.59 -7.86 7.74
CA ARG A 26 -1.00 -8.56 6.61
C ARG A 26 -1.83 -8.37 5.35
N ASP A 27 -1.15 -8.38 4.19
CA ASP A 27 -1.81 -8.31 2.90
C ASP A 27 -2.54 -9.63 2.62
N ILE A 28 -3.82 -9.53 2.25
CA ILE A 28 -4.69 -10.68 1.94
C ILE A 28 -5.49 -10.41 0.67
N GLU A 29 -6.12 -11.45 0.15
CA GLU A 29 -7.11 -11.31 -0.92
C GLU A 29 -8.38 -10.58 -0.43
N PRO A 30 -9.09 -9.90 -1.31
CA PRO A 30 -8.79 -9.67 -2.70
C PRO A 30 -7.72 -8.59 -2.90
N VAL A 31 -6.99 -8.70 -4.01
CA VAL A 31 -5.96 -7.75 -4.42
C VAL A 31 -6.39 -7.10 -5.72
N ALA A 32 -6.41 -5.77 -5.75
CA ALA A 32 -6.66 -5.01 -6.97
C ALA A 32 -5.33 -4.66 -7.63
N VAL A 33 -5.30 -4.72 -8.96
CA VAL A 33 -4.18 -4.27 -9.76
C VAL A 33 -4.71 -3.30 -10.81
N ALA A 34 -4.09 -2.14 -10.90
CA ALA A 34 -4.46 -1.13 -11.90
C ALA A 34 -3.20 -0.57 -12.54
N ASP A 35 -3.32 -0.14 -13.79
CA ASP A 35 -2.26 0.61 -14.43
C ASP A 35 -2.14 1.97 -13.74
N VAL A 36 -0.91 2.44 -13.52
CA VAL A 36 -0.69 3.73 -12.84
C VAL A 36 -1.28 4.90 -13.62
N SER A 37 -1.42 4.79 -14.93
CA SER A 37 -2.05 5.81 -15.77
C SER A 37 -3.58 5.83 -15.66
N ASP A 38 -4.18 4.77 -15.11
CA ASP A 38 -5.63 4.63 -14.96
C ASP A 38 -6.08 5.19 -13.59
N ALA A 39 -6.16 6.52 -13.51
CA ALA A 39 -6.55 7.20 -12.26
C ALA A 39 -7.91 6.73 -11.74
N GLU A 40 -8.89 6.53 -12.64
CA GLU A 40 -10.23 6.08 -12.25
C GLU A 40 -10.23 4.65 -11.74
N GLY A 41 -9.43 3.77 -12.35
CA GLY A 41 -9.26 2.40 -11.87
C GLY A 41 -8.65 2.35 -10.47
N ILE A 42 -7.63 3.17 -10.24
CA ILE A 42 -7.00 3.29 -8.92
C ILE A 42 -8.01 3.82 -7.90
N ARG A 43 -8.77 4.85 -8.27
CA ARG A 43 -9.78 5.46 -7.40
C ARG A 43 -10.82 4.43 -6.98
N ARG A 44 -11.39 3.70 -7.93
CA ARG A 44 -12.37 2.64 -7.64
C ARG A 44 -11.80 1.57 -6.72
N ALA A 45 -10.56 1.15 -6.98
CA ALA A 45 -9.89 0.14 -6.15
C ALA A 45 -9.69 0.62 -4.73
N LEU A 46 -9.27 1.87 -4.54
CA LEU A 46 -9.09 2.46 -3.20
C LEU A 46 -10.40 2.54 -2.44
N TYR A 47 -11.47 3.03 -3.06
CA TYR A 47 -12.78 3.09 -2.40
C TYR A 47 -13.31 1.71 -2.05
N ALA A 48 -13.18 0.73 -2.95
CA ALA A 48 -13.61 -0.63 -2.67
C ALA A 48 -12.83 -1.25 -1.50
N THR A 49 -11.54 -0.97 -1.43
CA THR A 49 -10.68 -1.47 -0.34
C THR A 49 -11.03 -0.80 0.99
N ILE A 50 -11.28 0.51 0.98
CA ILE A 50 -11.75 1.25 2.16
C ILE A 50 -13.09 0.69 2.65
N ALA A 51 -14.03 0.45 1.74
CA ALA A 51 -15.34 -0.11 2.09
C ALA A 51 -15.23 -1.51 2.71
N ARG A 52 -14.25 -2.30 2.26
CA ARG A 52 -13.99 -3.63 2.83
C ARG A 52 -13.38 -3.55 4.22
N GLY A 53 -12.61 -2.52 4.49
CA GLY A 53 -11.96 -2.30 5.78
C GLY A 53 -10.79 -3.22 6.02
N ASN A 54 -10.50 -3.44 7.30
CA ASN A 54 -9.41 -4.32 7.75
C ASN A 54 -10.04 -5.53 8.45
N PRO A 55 -10.43 -6.58 7.72
CA PRO A 55 -11.13 -7.71 8.31
C PRO A 55 -10.22 -8.48 9.28
N PRO A 56 -10.79 -9.04 10.36
CA PRO A 56 -10.05 -9.92 11.25
C PRO A 56 -9.43 -11.08 10.46
N THR A 57 -8.15 -11.32 10.71
CA THR A 57 -7.36 -12.26 9.93
C THR A 57 -6.56 -13.14 10.88
N PRO A 58 -6.56 -14.48 10.72
CA PRO A 58 -5.83 -15.34 11.62
C PRO A 58 -4.32 -15.19 11.45
N TYR A 59 -3.58 -15.48 12.53
CA TYR A 59 -2.14 -15.63 12.46
C TYR A 59 -1.77 -16.81 11.55
N TYR A 60 -0.58 -16.74 10.98
CA TYR A 60 0.01 -17.91 10.37
C TYR A 60 0.21 -18.99 11.44
N LYS A 61 0.06 -20.26 11.04
CA LYS A 61 0.47 -21.36 11.89
C LYS A 61 1.96 -21.25 12.17
N GLN A 62 2.36 -21.58 13.39
CA GLN A 62 3.76 -21.55 13.79
C GLN A 62 4.64 -22.35 12.81
N GLY A 63 5.69 -21.71 12.32
CA GLY A 63 6.59 -22.33 11.36
C GLY A 63 6.14 -22.26 9.89
N ILE A 64 4.94 -21.73 9.61
CA ILE A 64 4.44 -21.57 8.25
C ILE A 64 4.32 -20.08 7.95
N TYR A 65 5.22 -19.57 7.10
CA TYR A 65 5.24 -18.16 6.70
C TYR A 65 5.13 -18.08 5.18
N PRO A 66 3.90 -18.13 4.63
CA PRO A 66 3.73 -18.02 3.19
C PRO A 66 4.19 -16.65 2.69
N GLN A 67 4.58 -16.56 1.44
CA GLN A 67 4.92 -15.29 0.84
C GLN A 67 3.71 -14.36 0.89
N PRO A 68 3.92 -13.04 1.08
CA PRO A 68 2.84 -12.07 0.94
C PRO A 68 2.14 -12.21 -0.40
N VAL A 69 0.82 -12.10 -0.37
CA VAL A 69 -0.03 -12.35 -1.53
C VAL A 69 0.30 -11.44 -2.73
N VAL A 70 0.83 -10.25 -2.46
CA VAL A 70 1.16 -9.26 -3.51
C VAL A 70 2.27 -9.75 -4.45
N VAL A 71 3.12 -10.67 -4.01
CA VAL A 71 4.25 -11.18 -4.80
C VAL A 71 3.77 -11.81 -6.10
N LYS A 72 2.72 -12.63 -6.06
CA LYS A 72 2.19 -13.29 -7.26
C LYS A 72 1.58 -12.28 -8.25
N TYR A 73 0.99 -11.20 -7.75
CA TYR A 73 0.40 -10.15 -8.60
C TYR A 73 1.45 -9.30 -9.30
N ALA A 74 2.66 -9.26 -8.75
CA ALA A 74 3.79 -8.58 -9.37
C ALA A 74 4.53 -9.43 -10.41
N GLY A 75 4.18 -10.71 -10.52
CA GLY A 75 4.82 -11.62 -11.47
C GLY A 75 6.25 -11.99 -11.11
N VAL A 76 6.63 -11.87 -9.84
CA VAL A 76 7.96 -12.25 -9.34
C VAL A 76 7.85 -13.47 -8.42
N LYS A 77 8.99 -14.13 -8.17
CA LYS A 77 9.00 -15.42 -7.47
C LYS A 77 9.32 -15.32 -5.98
N SER A 78 9.81 -14.17 -5.52
CA SER A 78 10.23 -14.03 -4.14
C SER A 78 9.94 -12.64 -3.60
N TRP A 79 9.83 -12.55 -2.29
CA TRP A 79 9.71 -11.27 -1.60
C TRP A 79 10.90 -10.36 -1.87
N SER A 80 12.09 -10.92 -1.87
CA SER A 80 13.33 -10.18 -2.13
C SER A 80 13.33 -9.53 -3.52
N ALA A 81 12.89 -10.28 -4.54
CA ALA A 81 12.74 -9.76 -5.90
C ALA A 81 11.65 -8.69 -5.97
N PHE A 82 10.55 -8.89 -5.24
CA PHE A 82 9.46 -7.92 -5.15
C PHE A 82 9.93 -6.61 -4.51
N ALA A 83 10.59 -6.70 -3.37
CA ALA A 83 11.04 -5.53 -2.61
C ALA A 83 11.98 -4.65 -3.45
N ARG A 84 12.86 -5.27 -4.22
CA ARG A 84 13.71 -4.54 -5.16
C ARG A 84 12.86 -4.07 -6.35
N GLY A 85 12.82 -2.78 -6.58
CA GLY A 85 12.06 -2.19 -7.68
C GLY A 85 10.60 -1.92 -7.37
N THR A 86 10.19 -2.03 -6.11
CA THR A 86 8.84 -1.69 -5.67
C THR A 86 8.91 -0.50 -4.70
N SER A 87 8.03 0.48 -4.92
CA SER A 87 7.79 1.55 -3.97
C SER A 87 6.51 1.27 -3.21
N THR A 88 6.45 1.65 -1.95
CA THR A 88 5.29 1.37 -1.11
C THR A 88 4.89 2.55 -0.25
N TRP A 89 3.58 2.68 -0.07
CA TRP A 89 2.96 3.69 0.79
C TRP A 89 1.86 3.05 1.61
N ASP A 90 1.60 3.64 2.77
CA ASP A 90 0.43 3.33 3.58
C ASP A 90 -0.47 4.54 3.63
N ILE A 91 -1.77 4.32 3.64
CA ILE A 91 -2.76 5.33 4.07
C ILE A 91 -3.25 4.88 5.45
N LYS A 92 -3.12 5.76 6.42
CA LYS A 92 -3.55 5.50 7.80
C LYS A 92 -4.59 6.53 8.21
N GLU A 93 -5.65 6.07 8.86
CA GLU A 93 -6.63 6.93 9.50
C GLU A 93 -6.73 6.56 10.97
N ARG A 94 -6.59 7.58 11.81
CA ARG A 94 -6.75 7.45 13.26
C ARG A 94 -7.50 8.66 13.78
N ASP A 95 -8.61 8.44 14.47
CA ASP A 95 -9.45 9.50 15.03
C ASP A 95 -9.87 10.54 13.97
N ALA A 96 -10.27 10.06 12.80
CA ALA A 96 -10.67 10.85 11.63
C ALA A 96 -9.54 11.73 11.05
N ASN A 97 -8.30 11.47 11.42
CA ASN A 97 -7.12 12.14 10.85
C ASN A 97 -6.41 11.19 9.90
N TYR A 98 -6.08 11.68 8.72
CA TYR A 98 -5.42 10.90 7.69
C TYR A 98 -3.95 11.21 7.58
N ARG A 99 -3.18 10.18 7.25
CA ARG A 99 -1.76 10.28 6.96
C ARG A 99 -1.40 9.37 5.79
N ILE A 100 -0.58 9.87 4.86
CA ILE A 100 0.08 9.04 3.86
C ILE A 100 1.53 8.87 4.31
N VAL A 101 1.97 7.63 4.43
CA VAL A 101 3.33 7.31 4.84
C VAL A 101 4.05 6.63 3.69
N GLY A 102 5.04 7.28 3.12
CA GLY A 102 5.95 6.65 2.18
C GLY A 102 7.04 5.89 2.92
N ARG A 103 7.53 4.81 2.30
CA ARG A 103 8.56 3.98 2.89
C ARG A 103 9.76 3.88 1.95
N SER A 104 10.93 3.75 2.52
CA SER A 104 12.16 3.49 1.78
C SER A 104 12.72 2.14 2.19
N LEU A 105 13.25 1.40 1.20
CA LEU A 105 13.83 0.09 1.45
C LEU A 105 15.17 0.26 2.15
N GLY A 106 15.24 -0.16 3.40
CA GLY A 106 16.46 -0.19 4.17
C GLY A 106 17.06 -1.58 4.19
N ARG A 107 18.09 -1.75 5.00
CA ARG A 107 18.82 -3.01 5.14
C ARG A 107 17.94 -4.16 5.63
N ASP A 108 17.04 -3.87 6.57
CA ASP A 108 16.20 -4.88 7.23
C ASP A 108 14.73 -4.79 6.80
N GLY A 109 14.46 -4.21 5.64
CA GLY A 109 13.11 -4.04 5.11
C GLY A 109 12.74 -2.59 4.90
N TRP A 110 11.47 -2.35 4.62
CA TRP A 110 10.96 -0.99 4.45
C TRP A 110 10.82 -0.27 5.79
N VAL A 111 11.29 0.97 5.81
CA VAL A 111 11.15 1.85 6.97
C VAL A 111 10.41 3.12 6.55
N GLU A 112 9.68 3.72 7.48
CA GLU A 112 8.98 4.97 7.24
C GLU A 112 9.99 6.06 6.86
N ASP A 113 9.66 6.81 5.80
CA ASP A 113 10.49 7.91 5.32
C ASP A 113 9.79 9.23 5.64
N PRO A 114 10.31 10.02 6.58
CA PRO A 114 9.69 11.31 6.93
C PRO A 114 9.57 12.27 5.75
N ASN A 115 10.47 12.18 4.76
CA ASN A 115 10.44 13.03 3.58
C ASN A 115 9.32 12.63 2.60
N LYS A 116 8.71 11.48 2.79
CA LYS A 116 7.61 10.95 1.97
C LYS A 116 6.33 10.82 2.78
N THR A 117 6.24 11.45 3.92
CA THR A 117 5.08 11.36 4.81
C THR A 117 4.30 12.67 4.77
N ILE A 118 2.98 12.55 4.64
CA ILE A 118 2.08 13.70 4.58
C ILE A 118 1.03 13.53 5.67
N ASP A 119 0.97 14.51 6.58
CA ASP A 119 -0.09 14.62 7.57
C ASP A 119 -1.15 15.60 7.04
N PHE A 120 -2.38 15.13 6.94
CA PHE A 120 -3.48 15.96 6.51
C PHE A 120 -4.10 16.72 7.70
N PRO A 121 -4.53 17.96 7.48
CA PRO A 121 -5.22 18.69 8.56
C PRO A 121 -6.48 17.96 9.03
N PRO A 122 -6.87 18.12 10.31
CA PRO A 122 -8.14 17.57 10.80
C PRO A 122 -9.31 18.02 9.94
N GLY A 123 -10.25 17.11 9.67
CA GLY A 123 -11.41 17.39 8.83
C GLY A 123 -11.18 17.21 7.33
N THR A 124 -9.98 16.84 6.91
CA THR A 124 -9.71 16.51 5.50
C THR A 124 -10.56 15.30 5.09
N SER A 125 -11.23 15.39 3.94
CA SER A 125 -12.05 14.29 3.44
C SER A 125 -11.17 13.18 2.85
N VAL A 126 -11.71 11.96 2.84
CA VAL A 126 -11.04 10.83 2.23
C VAL A 126 -10.79 11.07 0.73
N ASP A 127 -11.68 11.80 0.06
CA ASP A 127 -11.53 12.12 -1.37
C ASP A 127 -10.25 12.90 -1.65
N VAL A 128 -9.94 13.86 -0.80
CA VAL A 128 -8.70 14.65 -0.92
C VAL A 128 -7.48 13.77 -0.71
N VAL A 129 -7.53 12.86 0.25
CA VAL A 129 -6.43 11.93 0.53
C VAL A 129 -6.20 10.99 -0.67
N ILE A 130 -7.27 10.45 -1.24
CA ILE A 130 -7.21 9.57 -2.40
C ILE A 130 -6.64 10.31 -3.62
N ASP A 131 -7.11 11.52 -3.89
CA ASP A 131 -6.60 12.34 -5.00
C ASP A 131 -5.10 12.59 -4.85
N ARG A 132 -4.66 12.88 -3.63
CA ARG A 132 -3.24 13.09 -3.35
C ARG A 132 -2.44 11.81 -3.56
N MET A 133 -2.96 10.67 -3.12
CA MET A 133 -2.29 9.38 -3.29
C MET A 133 -2.11 9.05 -4.77
N ILE A 134 -3.13 9.26 -5.57
CA ILE A 134 -3.05 9.04 -7.03
C ILE A 134 -1.98 9.96 -7.65
N ALA A 135 -1.95 11.23 -7.27
CA ALA A 135 -0.94 12.16 -7.75
C ALA A 135 0.48 11.71 -7.38
N ILE A 136 0.68 11.23 -6.17
CA ILE A 136 1.97 10.70 -5.71
C ILE A 136 2.41 9.50 -6.56
N LEU A 137 1.51 8.57 -6.82
CA LEU A 137 1.79 7.38 -7.63
C LEU A 137 2.19 7.76 -9.05
N GLN A 138 1.46 8.67 -9.66
CA GLN A 138 1.75 9.13 -11.02
C GLN A 138 3.06 9.90 -11.10
N ASP A 139 3.34 10.74 -10.12
CA ASP A 139 4.60 11.48 -10.05
C ASP A 139 5.79 10.54 -9.83
N ALA A 140 5.65 9.53 -8.98
CA ALA A 140 6.69 8.55 -8.73
C ALA A 140 7.07 7.76 -10.00
N THR A 141 6.11 7.51 -10.87
CA THR A 141 6.35 6.81 -12.14
C THR A 141 7.14 7.66 -13.14
N ARG A 142 7.02 8.98 -13.08
CA ARG A 142 7.73 9.90 -13.97
C ARG A 142 9.20 10.06 -13.61
N ARG A 143 9.62 9.64 -12.43
CA ARG A 143 11.00 9.76 -11.96
C ARG A 143 11.74 8.47 -12.22
N PRO A 144 12.99 8.49 -12.68
CA PRO A 144 13.80 7.29 -12.80
C PRO A 144 13.88 6.60 -11.43
N GLN A 145 13.59 5.30 -11.40
CA GLN A 145 13.77 4.53 -10.18
C GLN A 145 15.22 4.11 -10.04
N GLY A 146 15.76 4.20 -8.83
CA GLY A 146 17.08 3.69 -8.51
C GLY A 146 18.22 4.68 -8.57
N ASP A 147 17.92 5.94 -8.70
CA ASP A 147 18.95 7.00 -8.61
C ASP A 147 19.07 7.55 -7.20
#